data_47d07f2f4737c39956304cf6d8bbd413
#
_entry.id   47d07f2f4737c39956304cf6d8bbd413
#
_cell.length_a   1.000
_cell.length_b   1.000
_cell.length_c   1.000
_cell.angle_alpha   90.00
_cell.angle_beta   90.00
_cell.angle_gamma   90.00
#
_symmetry.space_group_name_H-M   'P 1'
#
loop_
_entity.id
_entity.type
_entity.pdbx_description
1 polymer ?
#
loop_
_entity_poly.entity_id
_entity_poly.type
_entity_poly.pdbx_seq_one_letter_code
_entity_poly.pdbx_strand_id
1 'polypeptide(L)'
;MAYDDLRDWIKTLEKHGELKRIREEVSPELEITEITDRISKSGGPSLLFENVKGHPGHKVFINQFGSERRMALALGVNNFDEIAERITSLMNLKAPEGFLDKLKMLPQLGALTSAFPKTVAAKDAPCKEVIRRDNLDLNWFPILKCWPHDGGRFITLPCVVTRDPGNSGGSGKRNVGMYRMQVYDGQTTGMHWQRQKVAAEHYREALRAAASSAADADPKTARVAAMAESAGGSVAIPDGPIGGLPQVALGNLKGSRLEVAVAIGTDPATTFAAIVPAPPEVEEYLIAGFLRGKPVEIVQCETVDLQVPAHAEIILEGYVELGELRDEGPFGDHTGFYTLTDQYPVFHLTCITHRKDPIYAATIVGKPPMEDAWMGKAVERIFLPAMRMQIPELVDIHLPVEAVFHNLMLVSIRKSYPGQARKVMNAIWSLGQAMFTKCIVVVDEDCDVQNVAEVVLRVANNIDPERDIQFTLGPVDSLDHSSRLPNYGSKMGIDATRKWQVEGFTRPWPAMIEMDRTTKAKVDAIWTKLGL
;
A
#
# COMPACT_ATOMS: atom_id res chain seq x y z
N MET A 1 -15.46 1.33 15.30
CA MET A 1 -16.01 -0.04 15.50
C MET A 1 -15.09 -1.01 14.78
N ALA A 2 -14.76 -2.15 15.39
CA ALA A 2 -13.97 -3.16 14.72
C ALA A 2 -14.91 -4.13 13.98
N TYR A 3 -14.66 -4.37 12.71
CA TYR A 3 -15.37 -5.38 11.92
C TYR A 3 -14.80 -6.75 12.22
N ASP A 4 -15.64 -7.77 12.32
CA ASP A 4 -15.17 -9.13 12.53
C ASP A 4 -14.60 -9.71 11.24
N ASP A 5 -15.27 -9.46 10.11
CA ASP A 5 -14.93 -9.99 8.80
C ASP A 5 -15.44 -9.07 7.66
N LEU A 6 -15.22 -9.50 6.42
CA LEU A 6 -15.74 -8.84 5.22
C LEU A 6 -17.27 -8.74 5.20
N ARG A 7 -17.98 -9.76 5.73
CA ARG A 7 -19.45 -9.80 5.69
C ARG A 7 -20.06 -8.78 6.64
N ASP A 8 -19.43 -8.56 7.78
CA ASP A 8 -19.82 -7.52 8.72
C ASP A 8 -19.58 -6.12 8.14
N TRP A 9 -18.46 -5.96 7.42
CA TRP A 9 -18.17 -4.75 6.65
C TRP A 9 -19.24 -4.48 5.58
N ILE A 10 -19.60 -5.46 4.78
CA ILE A 10 -20.65 -5.35 3.75
C ILE A 10 -22.00 -4.93 4.37
N LYS A 11 -22.39 -5.54 5.51
CA LYS A 11 -23.62 -5.14 6.23
C LYS A 11 -23.56 -3.68 6.69
N THR A 12 -22.40 -3.24 7.14
CA THR A 12 -22.22 -1.85 7.59
C THR A 12 -22.35 -0.88 6.43
N LEU A 13 -21.72 -1.16 5.29
CA LEU A 13 -21.87 -0.34 4.08
C LEU A 13 -23.33 -0.27 3.64
N GLU A 14 -24.04 -1.39 3.66
CA GLU A 14 -25.48 -1.45 3.30
C GLU A 14 -26.32 -0.58 4.24
N LYS A 15 -26.08 -0.66 5.56
CA LYS A 15 -26.74 0.16 6.57
C LYS A 15 -26.50 1.67 6.36
N HIS A 16 -25.34 2.05 5.86
CA HIS A 16 -24.98 3.45 5.63
C HIS A 16 -25.36 3.95 4.22
N GLY A 17 -25.98 3.10 3.39
CA GLY A 17 -26.33 3.44 2.01
C GLY A 17 -25.13 3.50 1.06
N GLU A 18 -24.00 2.91 1.47
CA GLU A 18 -22.74 2.89 0.73
C GLU A 18 -22.52 1.59 -0.06
N LEU A 19 -23.56 0.76 -0.22
CA LEU A 19 -23.52 -0.50 -0.98
C LEU A 19 -24.65 -0.57 -2.01
N LYS A 20 -24.32 -0.99 -3.22
CA LYS A 20 -25.28 -1.37 -4.26
C LYS A 20 -25.11 -2.85 -4.59
N ARG A 21 -26.19 -3.63 -4.51
CA ARG A 21 -26.25 -5.02 -4.98
C ARG A 21 -26.65 -5.04 -6.45
N ILE A 22 -25.87 -5.76 -7.26
CA ILE A 22 -26.09 -5.96 -8.70
C ILE A 22 -26.54 -7.40 -8.89
N ARG A 23 -27.76 -7.60 -9.38
CA ARG A 23 -28.38 -8.93 -9.57
C ARG A 23 -28.39 -9.38 -11.02
N GLU A 24 -28.21 -8.44 -11.93
CA GLU A 24 -28.03 -8.71 -13.35
C GLU A 24 -26.79 -9.58 -13.53
N GLU A 25 -26.80 -10.44 -14.55
CA GLU A 25 -25.62 -11.21 -14.91
C GLU A 25 -24.56 -10.30 -15.51
N VAL A 26 -23.35 -10.32 -14.92
CA VAL A 26 -22.22 -9.47 -15.34
C VAL A 26 -20.96 -10.33 -15.49
N SER A 27 -20.22 -10.11 -16.57
CA SER A 27 -18.95 -10.81 -16.83
C SER A 27 -17.81 -10.32 -15.92
N PRO A 28 -17.00 -11.23 -15.36
CA PRO A 28 -15.75 -10.87 -14.69
C PRO A 28 -14.67 -10.41 -15.68
N GLU A 29 -14.86 -10.63 -16.97
CA GLU A 29 -14.01 -10.09 -18.02
C GLU A 29 -14.58 -8.76 -18.51
N LEU A 30 -13.88 -7.67 -18.17
CA LEU A 30 -14.10 -6.27 -18.57
C LEU A 30 -15.37 -5.60 -18.01
N GLU A 31 -16.53 -6.28 -17.93
CA GLU A 31 -17.81 -5.61 -17.60
C GLU A 31 -17.86 -5.15 -16.14
N ILE A 32 -17.44 -6.00 -15.19
CA ILE A 32 -17.33 -5.60 -13.77
C ILE A 32 -16.41 -4.39 -13.64
N THR A 33 -15.30 -4.38 -14.38
CA THR A 33 -14.34 -3.27 -14.38
C THR A 33 -14.97 -1.98 -14.90
N GLU A 34 -15.63 -2.02 -16.06
CA GLU A 34 -16.26 -0.84 -16.65
C GLU A 34 -17.33 -0.24 -15.74
N ILE A 35 -18.16 -1.08 -15.12
CA ILE A 35 -19.18 -0.62 -14.17
C ILE A 35 -18.50 0.03 -12.94
N THR A 36 -17.47 -0.60 -12.42
CA THR A 36 -16.72 -0.11 -11.25
C THR A 36 -15.98 1.19 -11.56
N ASP A 37 -15.37 1.32 -12.74
CA ASP A 37 -14.69 2.52 -13.19
C ASP A 37 -15.63 3.74 -13.21
N ARG A 38 -16.80 3.58 -13.80
CA ARG A 38 -17.84 4.63 -13.83
C ARG A 38 -18.30 5.03 -12.43
N ILE A 39 -18.53 4.04 -11.57
CA ILE A 39 -18.97 4.28 -10.20
C ILE A 39 -17.88 4.97 -9.38
N SER A 40 -16.63 4.54 -9.47
CA SER A 40 -15.51 5.17 -8.77
C SER A 40 -15.35 6.64 -9.17
N LYS A 41 -15.42 6.95 -10.47
CA LYS A 41 -15.29 8.32 -11.00
C LYS A 41 -16.47 9.23 -10.69
N SER A 42 -17.65 8.66 -10.44
CA SER A 42 -18.82 9.43 -10.02
C SER A 42 -18.98 9.55 -8.50
N GLY A 43 -18.01 9.03 -7.72
CA GLY A 43 -18.12 8.98 -6.25
C GLY A 43 -19.24 8.07 -5.75
N GLY A 44 -19.62 7.06 -6.55
CA GLY A 44 -20.71 6.13 -6.23
C GLY A 44 -20.33 5.07 -5.20
N PRO A 45 -21.28 4.19 -4.80
CA PRO A 45 -21.12 3.24 -3.70
C PRO A 45 -20.19 2.06 -4.02
N SER A 46 -19.90 1.24 -3.01
CA SER A 46 -19.36 -0.11 -3.19
C SER A 46 -20.34 -0.99 -3.95
N LEU A 47 -19.84 -1.97 -4.69
CA LEU A 47 -20.66 -2.87 -5.50
C LEU A 47 -20.50 -4.32 -5.01
N LEU A 48 -21.63 -5.02 -4.90
CA LEU A 48 -21.69 -6.47 -4.70
C LEU A 48 -22.43 -7.11 -5.88
N PHE A 49 -21.67 -7.73 -6.77
CA PHE A 49 -22.22 -8.51 -7.88
C PHE A 49 -22.63 -9.89 -7.38
N GLU A 50 -23.93 -10.20 -7.45
CA GLU A 50 -24.50 -11.45 -6.92
C GLU A 50 -24.69 -12.52 -8.01
N ASN A 51 -24.57 -12.16 -9.28
CA ASN A 51 -24.73 -13.04 -10.44
C ASN A 51 -23.57 -12.81 -11.43
N VAL A 52 -22.50 -13.59 -11.25
CA VAL A 52 -21.28 -13.45 -12.05
C VAL A 52 -21.27 -14.50 -13.16
N LYS A 53 -21.22 -14.05 -14.41
CA LYS A 53 -21.25 -14.92 -15.59
C LYS A 53 -20.16 -15.99 -15.54
N GLY A 54 -20.57 -17.26 -15.72
CA GLY A 54 -19.67 -18.41 -15.68
C GLY A 54 -19.29 -18.88 -14.26
N HIS A 55 -19.75 -18.19 -13.20
CA HIS A 55 -19.42 -18.53 -11.81
C HIS A 55 -20.68 -18.58 -10.93
N PRO A 56 -21.58 -19.54 -11.15
CA PRO A 56 -22.85 -19.61 -10.41
C PRO A 56 -22.59 -19.77 -8.91
N GLY A 57 -23.30 -18.98 -8.10
CA GLY A 57 -23.17 -18.98 -6.65
C GLY A 57 -22.00 -18.14 -6.10
N HIS A 58 -21.09 -17.65 -6.94
CA HIS A 58 -20.03 -16.74 -6.51
C HIS A 58 -20.47 -15.28 -6.58
N LYS A 59 -19.88 -14.48 -5.70
CA LYS A 59 -20.12 -13.03 -5.63
C LYS A 59 -18.79 -12.29 -5.74
N VAL A 60 -18.82 -11.12 -6.39
CA VAL A 60 -17.68 -10.20 -6.41
C VAL A 60 -18.02 -8.95 -5.62
N PHE A 61 -17.19 -8.61 -4.65
CA PHE A 61 -17.30 -7.37 -3.89
C PHE A 61 -16.14 -6.44 -4.24
N ILE A 62 -16.44 -5.18 -4.59
CA ILE A 62 -15.46 -4.24 -5.15
C ILE A 62 -15.78 -2.78 -4.80
N ASN A 63 -14.80 -1.89 -4.95
CA ASN A 63 -14.88 -0.46 -4.63
C ASN A 63 -15.21 -0.21 -3.14
N GLN A 64 -14.68 -1.05 -2.27
CA GLN A 64 -14.99 -1.01 -0.84
C GLN A 64 -14.42 0.22 -0.12
N PHE A 65 -13.34 0.80 -0.63
CA PHE A 65 -12.66 1.98 -0.07
C PHE A 65 -12.82 3.25 -0.93
N GLY A 66 -13.64 3.22 -1.95
CA GLY A 66 -13.71 4.21 -3.04
C GLY A 66 -14.33 5.57 -2.67
N SER A 67 -14.26 5.99 -1.40
CA SER A 67 -14.49 7.38 -0.96
C SER A 67 -13.83 7.62 0.40
N GLU A 68 -13.54 8.88 0.72
CA GLU A 68 -13.01 9.25 2.04
C GLU A 68 -13.91 8.75 3.18
N ARG A 69 -15.23 8.90 3.03
CA ARG A 69 -16.21 8.42 4.00
C ARG A 69 -16.14 6.90 4.21
N ARG A 70 -16.08 6.12 3.13
CA ARG A 70 -15.97 4.65 3.25
C ARG A 70 -14.64 4.24 3.86
N MET A 71 -13.56 4.90 3.47
CA MET A 71 -12.25 4.62 4.05
C MET A 71 -12.20 4.97 5.55
N ALA A 72 -12.77 6.10 5.98
CA ALA A 72 -12.88 6.46 7.39
C ALA A 72 -13.74 5.45 8.16
N LEU A 73 -14.89 5.04 7.61
CA LEU A 73 -15.73 3.98 8.16
C LEU A 73 -14.96 2.65 8.28
N ALA A 74 -14.20 2.26 7.26
CA ALA A 74 -13.39 1.05 7.25
C ALA A 74 -12.37 1.01 8.40
N LEU A 75 -11.79 2.16 8.74
CA LEU A 75 -10.85 2.32 9.84
C LEU A 75 -11.52 2.63 11.20
N GLY A 76 -12.87 2.75 11.22
CA GLY A 76 -13.63 2.99 12.43
C GLY A 76 -13.44 4.38 13.03
N VAL A 77 -13.16 5.39 12.20
CA VAL A 77 -12.95 6.79 12.59
C VAL A 77 -13.92 7.72 11.86
N ASN A 78 -14.08 8.95 12.35
CA ASN A 78 -14.87 9.98 11.65
C ASN A 78 -14.04 10.70 10.57
N ASN A 79 -12.74 10.86 10.84
CA ASN A 79 -11.75 11.40 9.91
C ASN A 79 -10.38 10.76 10.18
N PHE A 80 -9.44 10.89 9.24
CA PHE A 80 -8.13 10.25 9.37
C PHE A 80 -7.22 10.89 10.41
N ASP A 81 -7.46 12.14 10.80
CA ASP A 81 -6.66 12.84 11.80
C ASP A 81 -6.80 12.19 13.19
N GLU A 82 -7.93 11.53 13.48
CA GLU A 82 -8.08 10.72 14.70
C GLU A 82 -7.03 9.60 14.81
N ILE A 83 -6.62 9.00 13.68
CA ILE A 83 -5.56 7.97 13.66
C ILE A 83 -4.21 8.65 13.89
N ALA A 84 -3.97 9.79 13.24
CA ALA A 84 -2.75 10.58 13.43
C ALA A 84 -2.59 11.02 14.89
N GLU A 85 -3.67 11.44 15.55
CA GLU A 85 -3.67 11.80 16.98
C GLU A 85 -3.39 10.60 17.88
N ARG A 86 -3.99 9.42 17.58
CA ARG A 86 -3.71 8.18 18.31
C ARG A 86 -2.24 7.79 18.21
N ILE A 87 -1.65 7.87 17.03
CA ILE A 87 -0.22 7.61 16.80
C ILE A 87 0.64 8.62 17.55
N THR A 88 0.34 9.91 17.44
CA THR A 88 1.05 10.99 18.13
C THR A 88 1.02 10.79 19.66
N SER A 89 -0.13 10.37 20.19
CA SER A 89 -0.28 10.08 21.62
C SER A 89 0.60 8.93 22.07
N LEU A 90 0.74 7.88 21.26
CA LEU A 90 1.65 6.76 21.54
C LEU A 90 3.12 7.17 21.46
N MET A 91 3.49 7.98 20.45
CA MET A 91 4.86 8.44 20.26
C MET A 91 5.33 9.38 21.38
N ASN A 92 4.41 10.13 21.98
CA ASN A 92 4.68 11.07 23.07
C ASN A 92 4.60 10.43 24.48
N LEU A 93 4.46 9.10 24.58
CA LEU A 93 4.50 8.40 25.86
C LEU A 93 5.85 8.62 26.56
N LYS A 94 5.82 9.41 27.63
CA LYS A 94 6.99 9.58 28.52
C LYS A 94 7.08 8.39 29.48
N ALA A 95 8.31 8.03 29.85
CA ALA A 95 8.51 7.07 30.93
C ALA A 95 7.78 7.55 32.18
N PRO A 96 6.99 6.71 32.85
CA PRO A 96 6.20 7.12 34.02
C PRO A 96 7.13 7.46 35.19
N GLU A 97 7.01 8.67 35.71
CA GLU A 97 7.79 9.14 36.85
C GLU A 97 7.19 8.76 38.21
N GLY A 98 5.92 8.28 38.22
CA GLY A 98 5.23 7.93 39.46
C GLY A 98 4.17 6.85 39.30
N PHE A 99 3.60 6.39 40.44
CA PHE A 99 2.57 5.36 40.47
C PHE A 99 1.28 5.78 39.76
N LEU A 100 0.86 7.03 39.89
CA LEU A 100 -0.32 7.58 39.22
C LEU A 100 -0.14 7.65 37.69
N ASP A 101 1.07 7.91 37.21
CA ASP A 101 1.37 7.94 35.78
C ASP A 101 1.38 6.53 35.19
N LYS A 102 1.87 5.53 35.95
CA LYS A 102 1.73 4.11 35.57
C LYS A 102 0.28 3.68 35.43
N LEU A 103 -0.59 4.13 36.34
CA LEU A 103 -2.04 3.86 36.26
C LEU A 103 -2.71 4.50 35.04
N LYS A 104 -2.32 5.74 34.68
CA LYS A 104 -2.83 6.43 33.49
C LYS A 104 -2.34 5.80 32.19
N MET A 105 -1.20 5.13 32.17
CA MET A 105 -0.67 4.42 31.01
C MET A 105 -1.31 3.04 30.78
N LEU A 106 -1.91 2.42 31.80
CA LEU A 106 -2.51 1.09 31.68
C LEU A 106 -3.51 0.94 30.53
N PRO A 107 -4.44 1.89 30.26
CA PRO A 107 -5.34 1.78 29.12
C PRO A 107 -4.62 1.83 27.78
N GLN A 108 -3.56 2.66 27.66
CA GLN A 108 -2.78 2.80 26.42
C GLN A 108 -1.91 1.56 26.17
N LEU A 109 -1.30 1.00 27.22
CA LEU A 109 -0.59 -0.27 27.14
C LEU A 109 -1.54 -1.43 26.86
N GLY A 110 -2.75 -1.41 27.45
CA GLY A 110 -3.82 -2.36 27.14
C GLY A 110 -4.24 -2.32 25.68
N ALA A 111 -4.37 -1.12 25.09
CA ALA A 111 -4.68 -0.94 23.68
C ALA A 111 -3.56 -1.49 22.76
N LEU A 112 -2.28 -1.28 23.13
CA LEU A 112 -1.15 -1.85 22.39
C LEU A 112 -1.11 -3.38 22.51
N THR A 113 -1.30 -3.94 23.70
CA THR A 113 -1.30 -5.40 23.87
C THR A 113 -2.48 -6.07 23.16
N SER A 114 -3.63 -5.39 23.07
CA SER A 114 -4.80 -5.87 22.32
C SER A 114 -4.62 -5.80 20.80
N ALA A 115 -3.60 -5.12 20.30
CA ALA A 115 -3.30 -5.05 18.87
C ALA A 115 -2.52 -6.28 18.34
N PHE A 116 -1.85 -7.03 19.21
CA PHE A 116 -1.10 -8.21 18.79
C PHE A 116 -1.99 -9.31 18.23
N PRO A 117 -1.61 -9.97 17.11
CA PRO A 117 -2.40 -11.04 16.53
C PRO A 117 -2.59 -12.20 17.51
N LYS A 118 -3.76 -12.82 17.47
CA LYS A 118 -4.13 -13.93 18.33
C LYS A 118 -4.36 -15.20 17.52
N THR A 119 -3.60 -16.26 17.80
CA THR A 119 -3.82 -17.56 17.17
C THR A 119 -5.09 -18.22 17.70
N VAL A 120 -5.92 -18.71 16.78
CA VAL A 120 -7.14 -19.48 17.06
C VAL A 120 -7.02 -20.91 16.54
N ALA A 121 -7.84 -21.82 17.06
CA ALA A 121 -7.89 -23.20 16.58
C ALA A 121 -8.57 -23.26 15.19
N ALA A 122 -8.19 -24.24 14.37
CA ALA A 122 -8.75 -24.41 13.02
C ALA A 122 -10.29 -24.54 13.00
N LYS A 123 -10.88 -25.16 14.00
CA LYS A 123 -12.34 -25.30 14.16
C LYS A 123 -13.07 -23.97 14.38
N ASP A 124 -12.35 -22.94 14.85
CA ASP A 124 -12.88 -21.60 15.16
C ASP A 124 -12.55 -20.60 14.04
N ALA A 125 -11.95 -21.08 12.92
CA ALA A 125 -11.53 -20.29 11.78
C ALA A 125 -12.49 -20.46 10.60
N PRO A 126 -13.36 -19.47 10.29
CA PRO A 126 -14.31 -19.57 9.18
C PRO A 126 -13.66 -19.80 7.81
N CYS A 127 -12.45 -19.31 7.59
CA CYS A 127 -11.71 -19.57 6.35
C CYS A 127 -11.40 -21.04 6.11
N LYS A 128 -11.59 -21.91 7.10
CA LYS A 128 -11.37 -23.37 7.03
C LYS A 128 -12.66 -24.19 6.98
N GLU A 129 -13.81 -23.57 6.73
CA GLU A 129 -15.08 -24.31 6.57
C GLU A 129 -15.04 -25.32 5.41
N VAL A 130 -14.28 -25.02 4.36
CA VAL A 130 -14.02 -25.93 3.24
C VAL A 130 -12.52 -25.96 3.00
N ILE A 131 -11.95 -27.18 2.91
CA ILE A 131 -10.53 -27.41 2.65
C ILE A 131 -10.42 -28.28 1.40
N ARG A 132 -9.67 -27.79 0.41
CA ARG A 132 -9.40 -28.48 -0.85
C ARG A 132 -7.89 -28.69 -1.00
N ARG A 133 -7.44 -29.93 -1.12
CA ARG A 133 -6.05 -30.31 -1.38
C ARG A 133 -5.90 -31.01 -2.74
N ASP A 134 -7.01 -31.45 -3.30
CA ASP A 134 -7.09 -32.11 -4.60
C ASP A 134 -8.00 -31.30 -5.53
N ASN A 135 -7.82 -31.49 -6.85
CA ASN A 135 -8.59 -30.81 -7.89
C ASN A 135 -8.57 -29.27 -7.71
N LEU A 136 -7.38 -28.75 -7.43
CA LEU A 136 -7.17 -27.30 -7.25
C LEU A 136 -7.36 -26.59 -8.58
N ASP A 137 -8.23 -25.60 -8.60
CA ASP A 137 -8.49 -24.81 -9.80
C ASP A 137 -8.88 -23.38 -9.45
N LEU A 138 -7.99 -22.43 -9.76
CA LEU A 138 -8.24 -20.98 -9.61
C LEU A 138 -9.36 -20.49 -10.52
N ASN A 139 -9.66 -21.21 -11.61
CA ASN A 139 -10.76 -20.88 -12.52
C ASN A 139 -12.14 -21.01 -11.86
N TRP A 140 -12.23 -21.65 -10.71
CA TRP A 140 -13.46 -21.71 -9.93
C TRP A 140 -13.87 -20.34 -9.38
N PHE A 141 -12.91 -19.43 -9.12
CA PHE A 141 -13.20 -18.08 -8.62
C PHE A 141 -13.41 -17.08 -9.77
N PRO A 142 -14.26 -16.07 -9.57
CA PRO A 142 -14.52 -15.01 -10.56
C PRO A 142 -13.37 -13.98 -10.59
N ILE A 143 -12.16 -14.44 -10.91
CA ILE A 143 -10.96 -13.60 -11.00
C ILE A 143 -11.09 -12.70 -12.22
N LEU A 144 -10.84 -11.39 -12.04
CA LEU A 144 -11.10 -10.37 -13.04
C LEU A 144 -10.01 -10.32 -14.12
N LYS A 145 -10.42 -10.14 -15.38
CA LYS A 145 -9.61 -9.47 -16.39
C LYS A 145 -10.08 -8.02 -16.44
N CYS A 146 -9.25 -7.09 -15.95
CA CYS A 146 -9.68 -5.72 -15.72
C CYS A 146 -9.72 -4.90 -17.01
N TRP A 147 -8.64 -4.92 -17.81
CA TRP A 147 -8.53 -4.05 -18.97
C TRP A 147 -8.28 -4.84 -20.25
N PRO A 148 -8.65 -4.30 -21.43
CA PRO A 148 -8.56 -5.03 -22.71
C PRO A 148 -7.18 -5.61 -23.02
N HIS A 149 -6.12 -4.90 -22.68
CA HIS A 149 -4.73 -5.31 -22.97
C HIS A 149 -4.02 -5.96 -21.78
N ASP A 150 -4.74 -6.27 -20.68
CA ASP A 150 -4.17 -7.07 -19.60
C ASP A 150 -3.72 -8.44 -20.14
N GLY A 151 -2.55 -8.89 -19.68
CA GLY A 151 -1.95 -10.17 -20.07
C GLY A 151 -2.77 -11.40 -19.64
N GLY A 152 -3.86 -11.20 -18.90
CA GLY A 152 -4.76 -12.24 -18.42
C GLY A 152 -5.66 -11.76 -17.30
N ARG A 153 -6.10 -12.69 -16.45
CA ARG A 153 -6.85 -12.41 -15.24
C ARG A 153 -5.90 -12.19 -14.08
N PHE A 154 -6.26 -11.27 -13.19
CA PHE A 154 -5.43 -10.92 -12.03
C PHE A 154 -6.22 -10.98 -10.73
N ILE A 155 -5.61 -11.55 -9.69
CA ILE A 155 -6.05 -11.36 -8.30
C ILE A 155 -5.52 -10.00 -7.88
N THR A 156 -6.42 -9.06 -7.63
CA THR A 156 -6.08 -7.63 -7.52
C THR A 156 -6.08 -7.08 -6.09
N LEU A 157 -6.67 -7.82 -5.12
CA LEU A 157 -6.76 -7.38 -3.72
C LEU A 157 -6.30 -8.49 -2.75
N PRO A 158 -5.17 -9.17 -3.00
CA PRO A 158 -4.69 -10.23 -2.14
C PRO A 158 -3.83 -9.67 -1.00
N CYS A 159 -4.00 -10.21 0.21
CA CYS A 159 -3.05 -10.06 1.31
C CYS A 159 -2.08 -11.25 1.26
N VAL A 160 -0.89 -11.03 0.72
CA VAL A 160 0.13 -12.07 0.54
C VAL A 160 1.03 -12.14 1.76
N VAL A 161 1.11 -13.33 2.35
CA VAL A 161 1.88 -13.62 3.56
C VAL A 161 3.16 -14.35 3.18
N THR A 162 4.29 -13.82 3.60
CA THR A 162 5.61 -14.45 3.50
C THR A 162 6.32 -14.39 4.84
N ARG A 163 7.36 -15.19 5.04
CA ARG A 163 8.21 -15.15 6.23
C ARG A 163 9.67 -15.03 5.81
N ASP A 164 10.42 -14.24 6.58
CA ASP A 164 11.87 -14.12 6.42
C ASP A 164 12.54 -15.49 6.65
N PRO A 165 13.26 -16.05 5.66
CA PRO A 165 13.96 -17.33 5.80
C PRO A 165 15.30 -17.20 6.53
N GLY A 166 15.80 -16.00 6.79
CA GLY A 166 17.16 -15.74 7.29
C GLY A 166 17.42 -16.15 8.75
N ASN A 167 16.38 -16.49 9.51
CA ASN A 167 16.54 -17.00 10.87
C ASN A 167 16.25 -18.50 10.91
N SER A 168 17.31 -19.30 10.88
CA SER A 168 17.28 -20.73 11.13
C SER A 168 16.57 -21.04 12.46
N GLY A 169 15.31 -21.45 12.40
CA GLY A 169 14.53 -21.81 13.59
C GLY A 169 13.04 -21.51 13.52
N GLY A 170 12.50 -21.14 12.36
CA GLY A 170 11.04 -20.97 12.17
C GLY A 170 10.44 -19.70 12.80
N SER A 171 11.26 -18.78 13.30
CA SER A 171 10.83 -17.53 13.97
C SER A 171 11.10 -16.27 13.16
N GLY A 172 11.31 -16.38 11.83
CA GLY A 172 11.50 -15.24 10.95
C GLY A 172 10.28 -14.31 10.95
N LYS A 173 10.52 -13.03 10.73
CA LYS A 173 9.46 -12.01 10.67
C LYS A 173 8.49 -12.32 9.54
N ARG A 174 7.22 -12.23 9.84
CA ARG A 174 6.15 -12.33 8.85
C ARG A 174 5.94 -10.96 8.20
N ASN A 175 5.66 -10.97 6.91
CA ASN A 175 5.22 -9.81 6.14
C ASN A 175 3.85 -10.11 5.55
N VAL A 176 2.98 -9.12 5.52
CA VAL A 176 1.68 -9.18 4.84
C VAL A 176 1.60 -8.00 3.89
N GLY A 177 1.76 -8.26 2.60
CA GLY A 177 1.76 -7.21 1.59
C GLY A 177 0.69 -7.42 0.51
N MET A 178 0.27 -6.36 -0.12
CA MET A 178 -0.64 -6.42 -1.26
C MET A 178 0.18 -6.48 -2.56
N TYR A 179 0.12 -7.62 -3.24
CA TYR A 179 0.85 -7.86 -4.49
C TYR A 179 -0.08 -8.53 -5.49
N ARG A 180 -0.33 -7.89 -6.64
CA ARG A 180 -1.17 -8.48 -7.68
C ARG A 180 -0.61 -9.83 -8.15
N MET A 181 -1.49 -10.73 -8.58
CA MET A 181 -1.11 -12.06 -9.03
C MET A 181 -1.79 -12.36 -10.37
N GLN A 182 -1.01 -12.50 -11.45
CA GLN A 182 -1.53 -12.92 -12.75
C GLN A 182 -1.80 -14.42 -12.76
N VAL A 183 -3.01 -14.82 -13.10
CA VAL A 183 -3.36 -16.25 -13.25
C VAL A 183 -2.81 -16.75 -14.59
N TYR A 184 -1.94 -17.76 -14.54
CA TYR A 184 -1.43 -18.43 -15.73
C TYR A 184 -2.28 -19.63 -16.13
N ASP A 185 -2.68 -20.41 -15.12
CA ASP A 185 -3.55 -21.58 -15.27
C ASP A 185 -4.33 -21.85 -13.97
N GLY A 186 -4.95 -23.03 -13.83
CA GLY A 186 -5.73 -23.37 -12.65
C GLY A 186 -4.92 -23.51 -11.35
N GLN A 187 -3.60 -23.61 -11.42
CA GLN A 187 -2.74 -23.92 -10.26
C GLN A 187 -1.54 -22.98 -10.12
N THR A 188 -1.29 -22.09 -11.07
CA THR A 188 -0.13 -21.21 -11.04
C THR A 188 -0.48 -19.75 -11.30
N THR A 189 0.25 -18.86 -10.62
CA THR A 189 0.15 -17.40 -10.85
C THR A 189 1.53 -16.77 -10.86
N GLY A 190 1.65 -15.62 -11.51
CA GLY A 190 2.76 -14.69 -11.30
C GLY A 190 2.63 -14.01 -9.94
N MET A 191 3.75 -13.70 -9.32
CA MET A 191 3.80 -13.01 -8.04
C MET A 191 4.54 -11.67 -8.23
N HIS A 192 3.79 -10.57 -8.33
CA HIS A 192 4.35 -9.25 -8.66
C HIS A 192 5.08 -8.62 -7.46
N TRP A 193 6.24 -9.16 -7.13
CA TRP A 193 7.10 -8.63 -6.08
C TRP A 193 8.08 -7.60 -6.62
N GLN A 194 7.72 -6.33 -6.51
CA GLN A 194 8.64 -5.22 -6.85
C GLN A 194 9.89 -5.28 -5.99
N ARG A 195 11.06 -4.97 -6.58
CA ARG A 195 12.41 -5.12 -5.98
C ARG A 195 12.58 -4.54 -4.58
N GLN A 196 11.94 -3.40 -4.31
CA GLN A 196 12.06 -2.66 -3.05
C GLN A 196 11.06 -3.08 -1.99
N LYS A 197 10.21 -4.06 -2.25
CA LYS A 197 9.20 -4.55 -1.30
C LYS A 197 9.73 -5.71 -0.46
N VAL A 198 9.20 -5.84 0.76
CA VAL A 198 9.66 -6.83 1.75
C VAL A 198 9.58 -8.26 1.24
N ALA A 199 8.51 -8.64 0.52
CA ALA A 199 8.41 -10.00 -0.03
C ALA A 199 9.50 -10.32 -1.06
N ALA A 200 9.91 -9.31 -1.87
CA ALA A 200 11.07 -9.47 -2.77
C ALA A 200 12.39 -9.62 -1.99
N GLU A 201 12.49 -8.99 -0.81
CA GLU A 201 13.63 -9.20 0.08
C GLU A 201 13.66 -10.60 0.66
N HIS A 202 12.54 -11.11 1.18
CA HIS A 202 12.42 -12.49 1.64
C HIS A 202 12.81 -13.50 0.54
N TYR A 203 12.40 -13.24 -0.70
CA TYR A 203 12.79 -14.08 -1.84
C TYR A 203 14.31 -14.04 -2.09
N ARG A 204 14.95 -12.86 -2.04
CA ARG A 204 16.41 -12.73 -2.18
C ARG A 204 17.16 -13.42 -1.04
N GLU A 205 16.68 -13.29 0.19
CA GLU A 205 17.27 -13.99 1.35
C GLU A 205 17.13 -15.51 1.21
N ALA A 206 15.98 -16.00 0.74
CA ALA A 206 15.80 -17.42 0.46
C ALA A 206 16.77 -17.92 -0.61
N LEU A 207 16.98 -17.14 -1.68
CA LEU A 207 17.96 -17.44 -2.73
C LEU A 207 19.39 -17.51 -2.15
N ARG A 208 19.78 -16.55 -1.30
CA ARG A 208 21.10 -16.53 -0.66
C ARG A 208 21.30 -17.74 0.25
N ALA A 209 20.33 -18.05 1.09
CA ALA A 209 20.38 -19.20 1.99
C ALA A 209 20.50 -20.52 1.23
N ALA A 210 19.72 -20.69 0.16
CA ALA A 210 19.77 -21.87 -0.69
C ALA A 210 21.13 -21.99 -1.44
N ALA A 211 21.66 -20.87 -1.94
CA ALA A 211 22.97 -20.84 -2.61
C ALA A 211 24.11 -21.19 -1.65
N SER A 212 24.08 -20.68 -0.41
CA SER A 212 25.08 -21.00 0.63
C SER A 212 25.04 -22.48 1.00
N SER A 213 23.86 -23.05 1.20
CA SER A 213 23.70 -24.49 1.49
C SER A 213 24.18 -25.39 0.33
N ALA A 214 23.95 -24.97 -0.92
CA ALA A 214 24.42 -25.68 -2.10
C ALA A 214 25.95 -25.54 -2.27
N ALA A 215 26.55 -24.44 -1.84
CA ALA A 215 27.99 -24.20 -1.88
C ALA A 215 28.76 -25.09 -0.89
N ASP A 216 28.19 -25.35 0.28
CA ASP A 216 28.76 -26.28 1.26
C ASP A 216 28.76 -27.73 0.76
N ALA A 217 27.87 -28.06 -0.18
CA ALA A 217 27.73 -29.41 -0.77
C ALA A 217 28.63 -29.63 -2.00
N ASP A 218 29.00 -28.58 -2.77
CA ASP A 218 29.84 -28.67 -3.97
C ASP A 218 30.73 -27.42 -4.16
N PRO A 219 32.08 -27.59 -4.22
CA PRO A 219 33.02 -26.47 -4.39
C PRO A 219 32.84 -25.64 -5.68
N LYS A 220 32.20 -26.19 -6.72
CA LYS A 220 31.87 -25.42 -7.93
C LYS A 220 30.73 -24.45 -7.68
N THR A 221 29.79 -24.83 -6.82
CA THR A 221 28.67 -24.00 -6.40
C THR A 221 29.11 -22.92 -5.40
N ALA A 222 30.15 -23.22 -4.57
CA ALA A 222 30.79 -22.24 -3.67
C ALA A 222 31.34 -21.03 -4.43
N ARG A 223 31.89 -21.24 -5.63
CA ARG A 223 32.40 -20.17 -6.48
C ARG A 223 31.29 -19.24 -7.01
N VAL A 224 30.12 -19.79 -7.26
CA VAL A 224 28.94 -19.03 -7.73
C VAL A 224 28.29 -18.26 -6.57
N ALA A 225 28.27 -18.84 -5.36
CA ALA A 225 27.82 -18.16 -4.16
C ALA A 225 28.75 -16.99 -3.79
N ALA A 226 30.08 -17.19 -3.84
CA ALA A 226 31.07 -16.13 -3.63
C ALA A 226 31.00 -15.02 -4.70
N MET A 227 30.62 -15.34 -5.94
CA MET A 227 30.36 -14.35 -6.98
C MET A 227 29.05 -13.58 -6.70
N ALA A 228 28.02 -14.21 -6.13
CA ALA A 228 26.80 -13.56 -5.70
C ALA A 228 27.01 -12.63 -4.50
N GLU A 229 27.88 -13.01 -3.54
CA GLU A 229 28.28 -12.16 -2.42
C GLU A 229 29.15 -10.99 -2.89
N SER A 230 30.09 -11.21 -3.83
CA SER A 230 30.93 -10.15 -4.41
C SER A 230 30.14 -9.19 -5.32
N ALA A 231 29.02 -9.62 -5.89
CA ALA A 231 28.12 -8.78 -6.68
C ALA A 231 27.28 -7.80 -5.83
N GLY A 232 27.36 -7.87 -4.52
CA GLY A 232 26.88 -6.81 -3.60
C GLY A 232 27.63 -5.48 -3.74
N GLY A 233 28.74 -5.45 -4.50
CA GLY A 233 29.47 -4.27 -4.89
C GLY A 233 29.58 -4.14 -6.41
N SER A 234 28.77 -3.28 -7.01
CA SER A 234 28.98 -2.66 -8.34
C SER A 234 29.08 -3.53 -9.61
N VAL A 235 28.37 -4.62 -9.74
CA VAL A 235 28.14 -5.22 -11.07
C VAL A 235 26.82 -4.71 -11.60
N ALA A 236 26.82 -4.20 -12.84
CA ALA A 236 25.60 -3.81 -13.54
C ALA A 236 24.58 -4.94 -13.43
N ILE A 237 23.48 -4.66 -12.75
CA ILE A 237 22.38 -5.59 -12.55
C ILE A 237 21.79 -5.81 -13.94
N PRO A 238 21.80 -7.02 -14.52
CA PRO A 238 21.03 -7.29 -15.71
C PRO A 238 19.56 -6.96 -15.45
N ASP A 239 18.91 -6.35 -16.42
CA ASP A 239 17.53 -5.91 -16.38
C ASP A 239 16.59 -7.08 -16.05
N GLY A 240 16.17 -7.18 -14.80
CA GLY A 240 15.22 -8.17 -14.31
C GLY A 240 14.68 -7.76 -12.94
N PRO A 241 13.40 -8.02 -12.61
CA PRO A 241 12.73 -7.48 -11.41
C PRO A 241 13.30 -7.95 -10.09
N ILE A 242 14.10 -9.00 -10.06
CA ILE A 242 14.60 -9.63 -8.83
C ILE A 242 16.10 -9.42 -8.58
N GLY A 243 16.78 -8.57 -9.39
CA GLY A 243 18.17 -8.13 -9.15
C GLY A 243 19.21 -9.26 -9.06
N GLY A 244 19.87 -9.54 -10.18
CA GLY A 244 21.31 -9.77 -10.19
C GLY A 244 21.88 -11.10 -9.73
N LEU A 245 21.16 -12.22 -9.76
CA LEU A 245 21.82 -13.53 -9.72
C LEU A 245 22.03 -14.03 -11.16
N PRO A 246 23.26 -14.51 -11.53
CA PRO A 246 23.48 -15.09 -12.85
C PRO A 246 22.58 -16.30 -13.07
N GLN A 247 21.95 -16.41 -14.24
CA GLN A 247 21.09 -17.55 -14.61
C GLN A 247 21.76 -18.93 -14.37
N VAL A 248 23.07 -19.00 -14.42
CA VAL A 248 23.83 -20.23 -14.14
C VAL A 248 23.76 -20.68 -12.68
N ALA A 249 23.53 -19.75 -11.73
CA ALA A 249 23.36 -20.06 -10.32
C ALA A 249 21.98 -20.64 -10.02
N LEU A 250 20.96 -20.29 -10.79
CA LEU A 250 19.57 -20.68 -10.58
C LEU A 250 19.30 -22.16 -10.89
N GLY A 251 20.07 -22.77 -11.82
CA GLY A 251 19.89 -24.18 -12.21
C GLY A 251 20.19 -25.20 -11.10
N ASN A 252 20.93 -24.81 -10.06
CA ASN A 252 21.31 -25.68 -8.94
C ASN A 252 20.36 -25.55 -7.72
N LEU A 253 19.39 -24.65 -7.77
CA LEU A 253 18.43 -24.38 -6.67
C LEU A 253 17.11 -25.16 -6.83
N LYS A 254 17.06 -26.08 -7.79
CA LYS A 254 15.87 -26.87 -8.10
C LYS A 254 15.35 -27.60 -6.86
N GLY A 255 14.10 -27.32 -6.47
CA GLY A 255 13.47 -27.89 -5.27
C GLY A 255 13.56 -27.01 -4.02
N SER A 256 14.34 -25.92 -4.03
CA SER A 256 14.31 -24.93 -2.95
C SER A 256 13.10 -24.00 -3.11
N ARG A 257 12.39 -23.73 -2.02
CA ARG A 257 11.08 -23.06 -2.04
C ARG A 257 10.98 -22.01 -0.98
N LEU A 258 10.24 -20.94 -1.29
CA LEU A 258 9.73 -19.98 -0.31
C LEU A 258 8.23 -20.23 -0.15
N GLU A 259 7.78 -20.53 1.05
CA GLU A 259 6.36 -20.71 1.37
C GLU A 259 5.60 -19.38 1.29
N VAL A 260 4.39 -19.43 0.74
CA VAL A 260 3.51 -18.27 0.55
C VAL A 260 2.09 -18.66 0.87
N ALA A 261 1.37 -17.80 1.57
CA ALA A 261 -0.07 -17.89 1.73
C ALA A 261 -0.73 -16.58 1.29
N VAL A 262 -1.93 -16.67 0.73
CA VAL A 262 -2.66 -15.52 0.19
C VAL A 262 -4.06 -15.49 0.79
N ALA A 263 -4.40 -14.41 1.48
CA ALA A 263 -5.75 -14.20 2.00
C ALA A 263 -6.51 -13.19 1.14
N ILE A 264 -7.74 -13.55 0.76
CA ILE A 264 -8.64 -12.72 -0.03
C ILE A 264 -9.92 -12.51 0.75
N GLY A 265 -10.42 -11.27 0.83
CA GLY A 265 -11.65 -10.96 1.55
C GLY A 265 -11.49 -10.97 3.06
N THR A 266 -10.47 -10.31 3.59
CA THR A 266 -10.27 -10.04 5.01
C THR A 266 -11.17 -8.89 5.47
N ASP A 267 -11.23 -8.60 6.76
CA ASP A 267 -11.82 -7.35 7.24
C ASP A 267 -11.10 -6.13 6.67
N PRO A 268 -11.76 -4.95 6.57
CA PRO A 268 -11.22 -3.82 5.84
C PRO A 268 -9.92 -3.27 6.43
N ALA A 269 -9.72 -3.29 7.74
CA ALA A 269 -8.51 -2.79 8.37
C ALA A 269 -7.31 -3.74 8.11
N THR A 270 -7.53 -5.05 8.07
CA THR A 270 -6.51 -6.03 7.69
C THR A 270 -6.13 -5.89 6.22
N THR A 271 -7.11 -5.71 5.32
CA THR A 271 -6.85 -5.43 3.89
C THR A 271 -6.03 -4.15 3.73
N PHE A 272 -6.41 -3.07 4.43
CA PHE A 272 -5.68 -1.80 4.39
C PHE A 272 -4.25 -1.92 4.96
N ALA A 273 -4.07 -2.64 6.08
CA ALA A 273 -2.75 -2.81 6.68
C ALA A 273 -1.72 -3.42 5.73
N ALA A 274 -2.15 -4.27 4.78
CA ALA A 274 -1.29 -4.89 3.78
C ALA A 274 -0.67 -3.89 2.76
N ILE A 275 -1.17 -2.63 2.70
CA ILE A 275 -0.59 -1.58 1.84
C ILE A 275 0.19 -0.54 2.64
N VAL A 276 0.08 -0.57 3.98
CA VAL A 276 0.73 0.42 4.85
C VAL A 276 2.25 0.21 4.82
N PRO A 277 3.05 1.25 4.53
CA PRO A 277 4.51 1.14 4.53
C PRO A 277 5.04 1.06 5.97
N ALA A 278 4.89 -0.11 6.59
CA ALA A 278 5.34 -0.37 7.95
C ALA A 278 6.88 -0.25 8.07
N PRO A 279 7.40 0.23 9.22
CA PRO A 279 8.81 0.05 9.55
C PRO A 279 9.18 -1.45 9.56
N PRO A 280 10.43 -1.82 9.23
CA PRO A 280 10.84 -3.22 9.10
C PRO A 280 10.58 -4.08 10.35
N GLU A 281 10.47 -3.45 11.52
CA GLU A 281 10.25 -4.14 12.81
C GLU A 281 8.76 -4.31 13.17
N VAL A 282 7.83 -3.74 12.38
CA VAL A 282 6.40 -3.70 12.68
C VAL A 282 5.65 -4.61 11.72
N GLU A 283 4.97 -5.62 12.26
CA GLU A 283 4.15 -6.55 11.49
C GLU A 283 2.80 -5.91 11.12
N GLU A 284 2.32 -6.13 9.89
CA GLU A 284 1.07 -5.56 9.39
C GLU A 284 -0.17 -6.02 10.18
N TYR A 285 -0.17 -7.23 10.74
CA TYR A 285 -1.26 -7.66 11.63
C TYR A 285 -1.32 -6.88 12.94
N LEU A 286 -0.16 -6.39 13.42
CA LEU A 286 -0.13 -5.47 14.57
C LEU A 286 -0.75 -4.11 14.19
N ILE A 287 -0.45 -3.60 13.00
CA ILE A 287 -1.05 -2.37 12.46
C ILE A 287 -2.57 -2.56 12.33
N ALA A 288 -3.01 -3.67 11.72
CA ALA A 288 -4.43 -3.98 11.61
C ALA A 288 -5.11 -4.04 12.98
N GLY A 289 -4.49 -4.70 13.97
CA GLY A 289 -4.98 -4.76 15.33
C GLY A 289 -5.08 -3.39 16.00
N PHE A 290 -4.08 -2.54 15.80
CA PHE A 290 -4.09 -1.15 16.28
C PHE A 290 -5.22 -0.33 15.65
N LEU A 291 -5.41 -0.41 14.34
CA LEU A 291 -6.47 0.30 13.63
C LEU A 291 -7.86 -0.16 14.09
N ARG A 292 -8.05 -1.46 14.23
CA ARG A 292 -9.31 -2.08 14.69
C ARG A 292 -9.59 -1.85 16.16
N GLY A 293 -8.57 -1.64 17.00
CA GLY A 293 -8.68 -1.67 18.45
C GLY A 293 -8.97 -3.06 19.01
N LYS A 294 -8.71 -4.14 18.23
CA LYS A 294 -8.81 -5.55 18.66
C LYS A 294 -7.86 -6.41 17.82
N PRO A 295 -7.38 -7.57 18.36
CA PRO A 295 -6.44 -8.43 17.65
C PRO A 295 -7.00 -8.95 16.34
N VAL A 296 -6.12 -9.15 15.36
CA VAL A 296 -6.41 -10.00 14.20
C VAL A 296 -6.33 -11.45 14.68
N GLU A 297 -7.42 -12.21 14.54
CA GLU A 297 -7.38 -13.65 14.77
C GLU A 297 -6.74 -14.33 13.57
N ILE A 298 -5.71 -15.14 13.83
CA ILE A 298 -4.92 -15.83 12.82
C ILE A 298 -4.98 -17.33 13.06
N VAL A 299 -4.89 -18.11 11.97
CA VAL A 299 -4.92 -19.58 12.00
C VAL A 299 -3.77 -20.15 11.19
N GLN A 300 -3.22 -21.30 11.62
CA GLN A 300 -2.18 -22.02 10.91
C GLN A 300 -2.70 -22.54 9.57
N CYS A 301 -1.92 -22.40 8.50
CA CYS A 301 -2.18 -22.97 7.18
C CYS A 301 -2.17 -24.51 7.22
N GLU A 302 -2.69 -25.14 6.15
CA GLU A 302 -2.81 -26.61 6.02
C GLU A 302 -1.56 -27.26 5.42
N THR A 303 -0.87 -26.55 4.53
CA THR A 303 0.23 -27.11 3.72
C THR A 303 1.53 -26.33 3.81
N VAL A 304 1.52 -25.16 4.45
CA VAL A 304 2.70 -24.29 4.63
C VAL A 304 2.79 -23.82 6.09
N ASP A 305 4.01 -23.54 6.57
CA ASP A 305 4.23 -23.05 7.94
C ASP A 305 4.02 -21.53 8.04
N LEU A 306 2.82 -21.10 7.66
CA LEU A 306 2.38 -19.71 7.73
C LEU A 306 1.04 -19.60 8.44
N GLN A 307 0.75 -18.42 8.98
CA GLN A 307 -0.51 -18.10 9.63
C GLN A 307 -1.21 -17.00 8.85
N VAL A 308 -2.52 -17.15 8.67
CA VAL A 308 -3.38 -16.28 7.86
C VAL A 308 -4.58 -15.79 8.68
N PRO A 309 -5.25 -14.69 8.29
CA PRO A 309 -6.45 -14.22 8.97
C PRO A 309 -7.55 -15.29 8.97
N ALA A 310 -7.99 -15.67 10.16
CA ALA A 310 -8.96 -16.74 10.37
C ALA A 310 -10.34 -16.45 9.73
N HIS A 311 -10.67 -15.17 9.58
CA HIS A 311 -11.95 -14.69 9.07
C HIS A 311 -11.94 -14.29 7.60
N ALA A 312 -10.87 -14.55 6.86
CA ALA A 312 -10.81 -14.34 5.41
C ALA A 312 -11.86 -15.19 4.67
N GLU A 313 -12.30 -14.73 3.53
CA GLU A 313 -13.24 -15.48 2.67
C GLU A 313 -12.56 -16.65 1.96
N ILE A 314 -11.33 -16.43 1.46
CA ILE A 314 -10.55 -17.41 0.68
C ILE A 314 -9.09 -17.34 1.12
N ILE A 315 -8.45 -18.49 1.26
CA ILE A 315 -7.01 -18.65 1.45
C ILE A 315 -6.46 -19.53 0.33
N LEU A 316 -5.38 -19.07 -0.29
CA LEU A 316 -4.57 -19.85 -1.22
C LEU A 316 -3.24 -20.16 -0.53
N GLU A 317 -2.87 -21.42 -0.41
CA GLU A 317 -1.61 -21.84 0.18
C GLU A 317 -0.71 -22.44 -0.89
N GLY A 318 0.57 -22.19 -0.80
CA GLY A 318 1.51 -22.69 -1.77
C GLY A 318 2.94 -22.21 -1.56
N TYR A 319 3.69 -22.17 -2.63
CA TYR A 319 5.09 -21.80 -2.60
C TYR A 319 5.52 -21.12 -3.91
N VAL A 320 6.62 -20.44 -3.83
CA VAL A 320 7.39 -19.97 -4.99
C VAL A 320 8.65 -20.84 -5.09
N GLU A 321 8.90 -21.48 -6.23
CA GLU A 321 10.15 -22.21 -6.46
C GLU A 321 11.25 -21.19 -6.77
N LEU A 322 12.39 -21.31 -6.06
CA LEU A 322 13.47 -20.34 -6.18
C LEU A 322 14.12 -20.44 -7.55
N GLY A 323 14.18 -19.31 -8.25
CA GLY A 323 14.74 -19.23 -9.60
C GLY A 323 13.76 -19.50 -10.73
N GLU A 324 12.52 -19.93 -10.44
CA GLU A 324 11.48 -20.02 -11.47
C GLU A 324 10.84 -18.67 -11.72
N LEU A 325 10.97 -18.14 -12.94
CA LEU A 325 10.42 -16.88 -13.39
C LEU A 325 9.57 -17.08 -14.64
N ARG A 326 8.47 -16.35 -14.75
CA ARG A 326 7.61 -16.28 -15.95
C ARG A 326 7.21 -14.85 -16.23
N ASP A 327 6.89 -14.58 -17.49
CA ASP A 327 6.39 -13.29 -17.94
C ASP A 327 5.06 -12.98 -17.24
N GLU A 328 4.98 -11.79 -16.61
CA GLU A 328 3.80 -11.20 -15.98
C GLU A 328 3.49 -9.86 -16.64
N GLY A 329 2.24 -9.59 -16.87
CA GLY A 329 1.77 -8.40 -17.53
C GLY A 329 1.45 -8.61 -19.03
N PRO A 330 1.12 -7.55 -19.74
CA PRO A 330 0.87 -6.20 -19.24
C PRO A 330 -0.28 -6.13 -18.23
N PHE A 331 -0.31 -5.08 -17.41
CA PHE A 331 -1.39 -4.83 -16.46
C PHE A 331 -1.76 -3.34 -16.46
N GLY A 332 -3.01 -3.01 -16.62
CA GLY A 332 -3.52 -1.65 -16.50
C GLY A 332 -3.45 -1.21 -15.03
N ASP A 333 -2.54 -0.28 -14.72
CA ASP A 333 -2.18 0.07 -13.35
C ASP A 333 -2.68 1.46 -12.93
N HIS A 334 -2.51 1.80 -11.64
CA HIS A 334 -3.03 3.04 -11.03
C HIS A 334 -2.45 4.33 -11.61
N THR A 335 -1.37 4.26 -12.35
CA THR A 335 -0.85 5.39 -13.13
C THR A 335 -1.74 5.78 -14.31
N GLY A 336 -2.73 4.94 -14.66
CA GLY A 336 -3.56 5.09 -15.85
C GLY A 336 -2.91 4.58 -17.13
N PHE A 337 -1.77 3.91 -17.00
CA PHE A 337 -1.03 3.29 -18.10
C PHE A 337 -0.81 1.80 -17.84
N TYR A 338 -0.60 1.03 -18.90
CA TYR A 338 -0.21 -0.37 -18.76
C TYR A 338 1.25 -0.49 -18.31
N THR A 339 1.51 -1.37 -17.34
CA THR A 339 2.87 -1.82 -17.06
C THR A 339 3.36 -2.70 -18.19
N LEU A 340 4.66 -2.65 -18.46
CA LEU A 340 5.27 -3.57 -19.40
C LEU A 340 5.31 -4.99 -18.83
N THR A 341 5.37 -5.97 -19.73
CA THR A 341 5.63 -7.36 -19.34
C THR A 341 7.04 -7.46 -18.76
N ASP A 342 7.18 -8.14 -17.64
CA ASP A 342 8.46 -8.40 -16.98
C ASP A 342 8.42 -9.76 -16.28
N GLN A 343 9.56 -10.29 -15.86
CA GLN A 343 9.67 -11.61 -15.28
C GLN A 343 9.51 -11.57 -13.76
N TYR A 344 8.58 -12.37 -13.25
CA TYR A 344 8.29 -12.51 -11.83
C TYR A 344 8.25 -13.97 -11.39
N PRO A 345 8.48 -14.23 -10.08
CA PRO A 345 8.36 -15.57 -9.50
C PRO A 345 7.00 -16.19 -9.75
N VAL A 346 6.99 -17.50 -9.89
CA VAL A 346 5.77 -18.29 -10.07
C VAL A 346 5.31 -18.87 -8.74
N PHE A 347 4.08 -18.56 -8.36
CA PHE A 347 3.41 -19.17 -7.21
C PHE A 347 2.71 -20.46 -7.65
N HIS A 348 2.96 -21.54 -6.92
CA HIS A 348 2.37 -22.86 -7.10
C HIS A 348 1.39 -23.16 -5.98
N LEU A 349 0.15 -23.41 -6.34
CA LEU A 349 -0.94 -23.67 -5.41
C LEU A 349 -0.88 -25.10 -4.86
N THR A 350 -0.99 -25.26 -3.54
CA THR A 350 -0.99 -26.58 -2.86
C THR A 350 -2.27 -26.86 -2.09
N CYS A 351 -2.99 -25.82 -1.68
CA CYS A 351 -4.25 -25.94 -0.97
C CYS A 351 -5.11 -24.68 -1.17
N ILE A 352 -6.41 -24.87 -1.24
CA ILE A 352 -7.40 -23.78 -1.16
C ILE A 352 -8.26 -24.05 0.08
N THR A 353 -8.36 -23.06 0.97
CA THR A 353 -9.37 -23.08 2.02
C THR A 353 -10.30 -21.89 1.88
N HIS A 354 -11.57 -22.05 2.19
CA HIS A 354 -12.54 -20.98 2.00
C HIS A 354 -13.77 -21.15 2.89
N ARG A 355 -14.48 -20.05 3.10
CA ARG A 355 -15.81 -20.06 3.74
C ARG A 355 -16.83 -20.73 2.81
N LYS A 356 -17.91 -21.22 3.39
CA LYS A 356 -19.09 -21.59 2.58
C LYS A 356 -19.60 -20.34 1.85
N ASP A 357 -19.90 -20.49 0.55
CA ASP A 357 -20.36 -19.39 -0.31
C ASP A 357 -19.43 -18.17 -0.26
N PRO A 358 -18.15 -18.30 -0.65
CA PRO A 358 -17.15 -17.27 -0.47
C PRO A 358 -17.45 -16.05 -1.34
N ILE A 359 -17.20 -14.86 -0.77
CA ILE A 359 -17.25 -13.59 -1.47
C ILE A 359 -15.85 -13.27 -1.97
N TYR A 360 -15.69 -13.15 -3.28
CA TYR A 360 -14.44 -12.74 -3.89
C TYR A 360 -14.29 -11.22 -3.82
N ALA A 361 -13.38 -10.75 -2.96
CA ALA A 361 -13.04 -9.35 -2.86
C ALA A 361 -12.01 -8.97 -3.92
N ALA A 362 -12.28 -7.91 -4.65
CA ALA A 362 -11.40 -7.40 -5.71
C ALA A 362 -11.29 -5.88 -5.64
N THR A 363 -10.30 -5.35 -6.32
CA THR A 363 -10.18 -3.93 -6.67
C THR A 363 -9.87 -3.80 -8.16
N ILE A 364 -10.12 -2.63 -8.72
CA ILE A 364 -9.53 -2.23 -9.99
C ILE A 364 -8.70 -0.97 -9.76
N VAL A 365 -7.63 -0.86 -10.51
CA VAL A 365 -6.80 0.33 -10.59
C VAL A 365 -6.79 0.83 -12.04
N GLY A 366 -6.47 2.08 -12.24
CA GLY A 366 -6.50 2.70 -13.56
C GLY A 366 -6.38 4.21 -13.47
N LYS A 367 -6.89 4.91 -14.45
CA LYS A 367 -6.88 6.38 -14.44
C LYS A 367 -7.67 6.91 -13.23
N PRO A 368 -7.06 7.76 -12.39
CA PRO A 368 -7.72 8.28 -11.17
C PRO A 368 -9.02 9.05 -11.43
N PRO A 369 -9.92 9.16 -10.42
CA PRO A 369 -9.85 8.51 -9.09
C PRO A 369 -10.33 7.06 -9.11
N MET A 370 -9.67 6.20 -8.33
CA MET A 370 -10.05 4.83 -8.01
C MET A 370 -10.00 4.64 -6.48
N GLU A 371 -10.32 3.46 -5.96
CA GLU A 371 -10.35 3.27 -4.49
C GLU A 371 -8.98 3.34 -3.82
N ASP A 372 -7.91 3.03 -4.53
CA ASP A 372 -6.51 3.17 -4.11
C ASP A 372 -6.13 4.61 -3.72
N ALA A 373 -6.73 5.61 -4.36
CA ALA A 373 -6.56 7.01 -4.04
C ALA A 373 -6.96 7.34 -2.59
N TRP A 374 -8.04 6.75 -2.10
CA TRP A 374 -8.53 6.96 -0.74
C TRP A 374 -7.72 6.17 0.29
N MET A 375 -7.20 5.01 -0.10
CA MET A 375 -6.21 4.29 0.70
C MET A 375 -4.91 5.10 0.81
N GLY A 376 -4.44 5.70 -0.29
CA GLY A 376 -3.30 6.62 -0.31
C GLY A 376 -3.52 7.83 0.60
N LYS A 377 -4.74 8.40 0.60
CA LYS A 377 -5.12 9.51 1.50
C LYS A 377 -5.06 9.11 2.98
N ALA A 378 -5.52 7.94 3.33
CA ALA A 378 -5.40 7.44 4.69
C ALA A 378 -3.92 7.25 5.10
N VAL A 379 -3.09 6.70 4.22
CA VAL A 379 -1.62 6.58 4.44
C VAL A 379 -0.99 7.95 4.67
N GLU A 380 -1.30 8.95 3.85
CA GLU A 380 -0.84 10.34 3.99
C GLU A 380 -1.04 10.86 5.42
N ARG A 381 -2.26 10.72 5.95
CA ARG A 381 -2.60 11.22 7.30
C ARG A 381 -1.95 10.40 8.41
N ILE A 382 -1.90 9.08 8.27
CA ILE A 382 -1.30 8.17 9.24
C ILE A 382 0.20 8.41 9.41
N PHE A 383 0.91 8.73 8.33
CA PHE A 383 2.37 8.93 8.36
C PHE A 383 2.81 10.35 8.68
N LEU A 384 1.94 11.33 8.57
CA LEU A 384 2.27 12.74 8.86
C LEU A 384 2.93 12.94 10.24
N PRO A 385 2.45 12.34 11.36
CA PRO A 385 3.13 12.48 12.66
C PRO A 385 4.57 11.96 12.66
N ALA A 386 4.82 10.81 12.03
CA ALA A 386 6.15 10.22 11.95
C ALA A 386 7.09 11.08 11.09
N MET A 387 6.59 11.66 10.00
CA MET A 387 7.35 12.59 9.17
C MET A 387 7.70 13.88 9.95
N ARG A 388 6.77 14.41 10.73
CA ARG A 388 7.00 15.60 11.58
C ARG A 388 8.09 15.40 12.63
N MET A 389 8.30 14.18 13.12
CA MET A 389 9.40 13.89 14.05
C MET A 389 10.76 14.04 13.38
N GLN A 390 10.88 13.70 12.12
CA GLN A 390 12.13 13.79 11.36
C GLN A 390 12.30 15.16 10.68
N ILE A 391 11.19 15.82 10.37
CA ILE A 391 11.12 17.14 9.72
C ILE A 391 10.24 18.05 10.58
N PRO A 392 10.79 18.63 11.67
CA PRO A 392 9.99 19.38 12.65
C PRO A 392 9.29 20.63 12.10
N GLU A 393 9.79 21.21 11.02
CA GLU A 393 9.19 22.32 10.31
C GLU A 393 7.97 21.95 9.45
N LEU A 394 7.73 20.66 9.23
CA LEU A 394 6.62 20.16 8.45
C LEU A 394 5.27 20.48 9.13
N VAL A 395 4.40 21.22 8.44
CA VAL A 395 3.07 21.57 8.92
C VAL A 395 2.04 20.60 8.38
N ASP A 396 1.99 20.39 7.06
CA ASP A 396 1.09 19.43 6.44
C ASP A 396 1.66 18.90 5.12
N ILE A 397 1.10 17.77 4.67
CA ILE A 397 1.37 17.18 3.36
C ILE A 397 0.06 16.82 2.66
N HIS A 398 0.10 16.81 1.33
CA HIS A 398 -0.96 16.29 0.50
C HIS A 398 -0.41 15.51 -0.68
N LEU A 399 -0.99 14.35 -0.93
CA LEU A 399 -0.72 13.47 -2.06
C LEU A 399 -1.91 13.53 -3.03
N PRO A 400 -1.92 14.45 -4.01
CA PRO A 400 -3.07 14.64 -4.89
C PRO A 400 -3.42 13.36 -5.66
N VAL A 401 -4.71 13.04 -5.68
CA VAL A 401 -5.26 11.88 -6.40
C VAL A 401 -4.94 11.95 -7.90
N GLU A 402 -5.00 13.15 -8.47
CA GLU A 402 -4.70 13.43 -9.88
C GLU A 402 -3.24 13.14 -10.24
N ALA A 403 -2.36 13.13 -9.25
CA ALA A 403 -0.95 12.80 -9.39
C ALA A 403 -0.63 11.39 -8.85
N VAL A 404 -1.62 10.51 -8.89
CA VAL A 404 -1.56 9.10 -8.47
C VAL A 404 -0.98 8.90 -7.06
N PHE A 405 -1.30 9.81 -6.14
CA PHE A 405 -0.97 9.81 -4.70
C PHE A 405 0.50 9.52 -4.32
N HIS A 406 1.43 9.48 -5.27
CA HIS A 406 2.87 9.34 -4.96
C HIS A 406 3.80 10.12 -5.92
N ASN A 407 3.36 10.49 -7.14
CA ASN A 407 4.20 11.20 -8.09
C ASN A 407 4.38 12.67 -7.74
N LEU A 408 3.45 13.26 -7.00
CA LEU A 408 3.51 14.64 -6.52
C LEU A 408 3.18 14.67 -5.03
N MET A 409 4.00 15.37 -4.26
CA MET A 409 3.74 15.70 -2.86
C MET A 409 3.71 17.22 -2.68
N LEU A 410 2.61 17.74 -2.15
CA LEU A 410 2.46 19.13 -1.74
C LEU A 410 2.78 19.21 -0.24
N VAL A 411 3.61 20.18 0.15
CA VAL A 411 4.17 20.26 1.50
C VAL A 411 4.11 21.67 2.02
N SER A 412 3.48 21.90 3.16
CA SER A 412 3.56 23.20 3.86
C SER A 412 4.56 23.12 5.01
N ILE A 413 5.36 24.17 5.17
CA ILE A 413 6.40 24.26 6.19
C ILE A 413 6.37 25.59 6.94
N ARG A 414 6.82 25.53 8.19
CA ARG A 414 7.18 26.74 8.96
C ARG A 414 8.62 27.12 8.63
N LYS A 415 8.78 27.97 7.63
CA LYS A 415 10.10 28.43 7.20
C LYS A 415 10.72 29.39 8.22
N SER A 416 11.94 29.10 8.67
CA SER A 416 12.67 29.87 9.69
C SER A 416 14.07 30.31 9.27
N TYR A 417 14.61 29.78 8.18
CA TYR A 417 15.91 30.14 7.61
C TYR A 417 15.95 29.91 6.09
N PRO A 418 16.89 30.56 5.37
CA PRO A 418 17.01 30.41 3.91
C PRO A 418 17.44 28.99 3.53
N GLY A 419 16.91 28.51 2.39
CA GLY A 419 17.20 27.16 1.87
C GLY A 419 16.48 26.02 2.60
N GLN A 420 15.61 26.29 3.58
CA GLN A 420 14.93 25.26 4.36
C GLN A 420 13.98 24.41 3.50
N ALA A 421 13.34 24.98 2.47
CA ALA A 421 12.52 24.21 1.54
C ALA A 421 13.33 23.11 0.84
N ARG A 422 14.57 23.42 0.40
CA ARG A 422 15.47 22.43 -0.22
C ARG A 422 15.87 21.33 0.76
N LYS A 423 16.12 21.68 2.03
CA LYS A 423 16.37 20.70 3.10
C LYS A 423 15.18 19.76 3.26
N VAL A 424 13.95 20.26 3.25
CA VAL A 424 12.74 19.45 3.38
C VAL A 424 12.57 18.52 2.17
N MET A 425 12.75 18.98 0.95
CA MET A 425 12.71 18.14 -0.26
C MET A 425 13.69 16.97 -0.16
N ASN A 426 14.96 17.24 0.19
CA ASN A 426 15.98 16.20 0.33
C ASN A 426 15.68 15.25 1.49
N ALA A 427 15.13 15.73 2.60
CA ALA A 427 14.70 14.89 3.72
C ALA A 427 13.58 13.93 3.29
N ILE A 428 12.55 14.41 2.58
CA ILE A 428 11.45 13.56 2.07
C ILE A 428 12.00 12.50 1.11
N TRP A 429 12.87 12.86 0.17
CA TRP A 429 13.47 11.90 -0.77
C TRP A 429 14.39 10.87 -0.11
N SER A 430 14.73 11.02 1.16
CA SER A 430 15.49 10.03 1.95
C SER A 430 14.61 9.17 2.87
N LEU A 431 13.29 9.40 2.93
CA LEU A 431 12.38 8.74 3.86
C LEU A 431 11.65 7.54 3.22
N GLY A 432 12.03 6.32 3.55
CA GLY A 432 11.27 5.11 3.22
C GLY A 432 10.65 5.12 1.82
N GLN A 433 9.35 4.88 1.68
CA GLN A 433 8.68 4.90 0.38
C GLN A 433 8.45 6.31 -0.19
N ALA A 434 8.55 7.38 0.61
CA ALA A 434 8.51 8.75 0.08
C ALA A 434 9.71 9.06 -0.85
N MET A 435 10.75 8.23 -0.80
CA MET A 435 11.87 8.31 -1.77
C MET A 435 11.43 8.19 -3.23
N PHE A 436 10.27 7.59 -3.51
CA PHE A 436 9.76 7.43 -4.87
C PHE A 436 9.03 8.66 -5.40
N THR A 437 8.64 9.61 -4.52
CA THR A 437 7.99 10.85 -4.95
C THR A 437 8.83 11.58 -6.00
N LYS A 438 8.23 11.79 -7.17
CA LYS A 438 8.91 12.38 -8.32
C LYS A 438 8.99 13.89 -8.23
N CYS A 439 7.87 14.53 -7.86
CA CYS A 439 7.77 15.98 -7.73
C CYS A 439 7.38 16.37 -6.30
N ILE A 440 8.03 17.39 -5.75
CA ILE A 440 7.69 17.97 -4.45
C ILE A 440 7.50 19.47 -4.63
N VAL A 441 6.38 20.00 -4.12
CA VAL A 441 6.13 21.44 -4.03
C VAL A 441 6.12 21.82 -2.56
N VAL A 442 6.94 22.78 -2.17
CA VAL A 442 7.01 23.30 -0.81
C VAL A 442 6.44 24.72 -0.76
N VAL A 443 5.49 24.96 0.13
CA VAL A 443 4.84 26.25 0.39
C VAL A 443 4.98 26.65 1.87
N ASP A 444 4.67 27.89 2.20
CA ASP A 444 4.62 28.37 3.59
C ASP A 444 3.43 27.79 4.36
N GLU A 445 3.49 27.86 5.70
CA GLU A 445 2.47 27.32 6.63
C GLU A 445 1.07 27.94 6.47
N ASP A 446 0.96 29.12 5.85
CA ASP A 446 -0.29 29.83 5.60
C ASP A 446 -1.01 29.36 4.31
N CYS A 447 -0.46 28.40 3.60
CA CYS A 447 -1.09 27.77 2.42
C CYS A 447 -1.71 26.42 2.80
N ASP A 448 -2.99 26.25 2.51
CA ASP A 448 -3.66 24.95 2.67
C ASP A 448 -3.26 24.00 1.53
N VAL A 449 -2.40 23.04 1.83
CA VAL A 449 -1.96 22.03 0.83
C VAL A 449 -3.04 21.05 0.42
N GLN A 450 -4.14 20.95 1.17
CA GLN A 450 -5.30 20.16 0.79
C GLN A 450 -6.12 20.84 -0.33
N ASN A 451 -5.92 22.15 -0.51
CA ASN A 451 -6.48 22.94 -1.60
C ASN A 451 -5.47 23.06 -2.74
N VAL A 452 -5.50 22.12 -3.68
CA VAL A 452 -4.58 22.11 -4.83
C VAL A 452 -4.62 23.41 -5.63
N ALA A 453 -5.78 24.05 -5.76
CA ALA A 453 -5.92 25.33 -6.48
C ALA A 453 -5.14 26.45 -5.79
N GLU A 454 -5.14 26.51 -4.45
CA GLU A 454 -4.33 27.46 -3.69
C GLU A 454 -2.83 27.21 -3.87
N VAL A 455 -2.40 25.96 -3.82
CA VAL A 455 -0.99 25.60 -4.08
C VAL A 455 -0.56 26.02 -5.49
N VAL A 456 -1.39 25.79 -6.50
CA VAL A 456 -1.14 26.23 -7.88
C VAL A 456 -1.02 27.76 -7.95
N LEU A 457 -1.88 28.49 -7.25
CA LEU A 457 -1.79 29.95 -7.14
C LEU A 457 -0.44 30.38 -6.55
N ARG A 458 0.02 29.72 -5.47
CA ARG A 458 1.33 30.01 -4.84
C ARG A 458 2.49 29.70 -5.78
N VAL A 459 2.49 28.56 -6.43
CA VAL A 459 3.53 28.17 -7.40
C VAL A 459 3.60 29.20 -8.52
N ALA A 460 2.47 29.53 -9.14
CA ALA A 460 2.44 30.43 -10.30
C ALA A 460 2.91 31.87 -9.98
N ASN A 461 2.78 32.30 -8.72
CA ASN A 461 3.11 33.69 -8.32
C ASN A 461 4.42 33.82 -7.53
N ASN A 462 4.89 32.77 -6.85
CA ASN A 462 5.99 32.91 -5.88
C ASN A 462 7.34 32.42 -6.43
N ILE A 463 7.38 31.68 -7.52
CA ILE A 463 8.64 31.11 -8.02
C ILE A 463 9.27 31.96 -9.12
N ASP A 464 10.60 31.99 -9.11
CA ASP A 464 11.46 32.22 -10.26
C ASP A 464 12.07 30.85 -10.65
N PRO A 465 11.70 30.26 -11.78
CA PRO A 465 12.04 28.88 -12.09
C PRO A 465 13.53 28.54 -12.01
N GLU A 466 14.41 29.44 -12.45
CA GLU A 466 15.87 29.20 -12.39
C GLU A 466 16.37 29.15 -10.95
N ARG A 467 15.84 29.97 -10.07
CA ARG A 467 16.25 30.06 -8.65
C ARG A 467 15.60 28.96 -7.82
N ASP A 468 14.32 28.66 -8.06
CA ASP A 468 13.45 27.97 -7.10
C ASP A 468 13.17 26.51 -7.45
N ILE A 469 13.62 26.05 -8.63
CA ILE A 469 13.52 24.64 -8.98
C ILE A 469 14.84 23.91 -8.69
N GLN A 470 14.71 22.72 -8.11
CA GLN A 470 15.82 21.80 -7.87
C GLN A 470 15.57 20.53 -8.65
N PHE A 471 16.58 20.07 -9.40
CA PHE A 471 16.60 18.72 -9.99
C PHE A 471 17.60 17.85 -9.26
N THR A 472 17.25 16.57 -9.10
CA THR A 472 18.16 15.55 -8.59
C THR A 472 17.90 14.23 -9.28
N LEU A 473 18.85 13.29 -9.19
CA LEU A 473 18.70 11.92 -9.68
C LEU A 473 18.53 10.98 -8.49
N GLY A 474 17.70 9.97 -8.63
CA GLY A 474 17.50 9.00 -7.56
C GLY A 474 16.47 7.92 -7.91
N PRO A 475 16.09 7.11 -6.92
CA PRO A 475 15.06 6.11 -7.09
C PRO A 475 13.74 6.74 -7.49
N VAL A 476 13.06 6.16 -8.48
CA VAL A 476 11.68 6.46 -8.86
C VAL A 476 10.86 5.20 -8.79
N ASP A 477 9.54 5.32 -8.78
CA ASP A 477 8.66 4.16 -8.76
C ASP A 477 8.85 3.30 -10.03
N SER A 478 8.70 1.99 -9.89
CA SER A 478 8.81 1.04 -11.00
C SER A 478 7.74 1.27 -12.09
N LEU A 479 6.64 1.94 -11.73
CA LEU A 479 5.56 2.31 -12.65
C LEU A 479 5.79 3.64 -13.37
N ASP A 480 6.90 4.33 -13.09
CA ASP A 480 7.25 5.56 -13.81
C ASP A 480 7.79 5.23 -15.22
N HIS A 481 6.86 5.12 -16.17
CA HIS A 481 7.17 4.83 -17.57
C HIS A 481 7.93 5.95 -18.29
N SER A 482 8.03 7.15 -17.71
CA SER A 482 8.70 8.30 -18.32
C SER A 482 10.15 8.48 -17.86
N SER A 483 10.60 7.74 -16.86
CA SER A 483 11.98 7.79 -16.38
C SER A 483 12.96 7.26 -17.42
N ARG A 484 14.18 7.81 -17.42
CA ARG A 484 15.22 7.42 -18.39
C ARG A 484 15.72 5.99 -18.23
N LEU A 485 15.60 5.42 -17.05
CA LEU A 485 15.94 4.03 -16.72
C LEU A 485 14.88 3.47 -15.77
N PRO A 486 14.62 2.17 -15.80
CA PRO A 486 13.77 1.54 -14.81
C PRO A 486 14.26 1.82 -13.38
N ASN A 487 13.33 2.23 -12.49
CA ASN A 487 13.59 2.53 -11.08
C ASN A 487 14.64 3.65 -10.80
N TYR A 488 15.11 4.37 -11.83
CA TYR A 488 16.08 5.44 -11.68
C TYR A 488 15.79 6.59 -12.64
N GLY A 489 15.55 7.77 -12.09
CA GLY A 489 15.17 8.92 -12.89
C GLY A 489 15.44 10.26 -12.24
N SER A 490 14.99 11.31 -12.91
CA SER A 490 15.07 12.68 -12.42
C SER A 490 13.88 13.00 -11.51
N LYS A 491 14.15 13.80 -10.50
CA LYS A 491 13.17 14.35 -9.56
C LYS A 491 13.21 15.86 -9.59
N MET A 492 12.08 16.50 -9.32
CA MET A 492 11.93 17.94 -9.31
C MET A 492 11.35 18.42 -7.98
N GLY A 493 12.02 19.39 -7.36
CA GLY A 493 11.50 20.09 -6.20
C GLY A 493 11.26 21.56 -6.52
N ILE A 494 10.13 22.11 -6.11
CA ILE A 494 9.72 23.50 -6.32
C ILE A 494 9.61 24.20 -4.97
N ASP A 495 10.44 25.22 -4.74
CA ASP A 495 10.36 26.09 -3.57
C ASP A 495 9.44 27.28 -3.86
N ALA A 496 8.15 27.13 -3.53
CA ALA A 496 7.14 28.19 -3.66
C ALA A 496 6.93 28.99 -2.35
N THR A 497 7.86 28.88 -1.39
CA THR A 497 7.83 29.70 -0.17
C THR A 497 8.20 31.15 -0.45
N ARG A 498 7.86 32.06 0.46
CA ARG A 498 8.33 33.45 0.44
C ARG A 498 9.84 33.50 0.42
N LYS A 499 10.39 34.44 -0.36
CA LYS A 499 11.84 34.63 -0.46
C LYS A 499 12.32 35.82 0.37
N TRP A 500 13.50 35.64 0.94
CA TRP A 500 14.20 36.66 1.69
C TRP A 500 15.34 37.28 0.87
N GLN A 501 15.86 38.44 1.31
CA GLN A 501 16.96 39.11 0.59
C GLN A 501 18.19 38.23 0.39
N VAL A 502 18.52 37.40 1.39
CA VAL A 502 19.63 36.44 1.33
C VAL A 502 19.42 35.29 0.35
N GLU A 503 18.20 35.11 -0.13
CA GLU A 503 17.83 34.13 -1.17
C GLU A 503 17.79 34.77 -2.58
N GLY A 504 18.31 35.99 -2.73
CA GLY A 504 18.37 36.69 -4.01
C GLY A 504 17.11 37.49 -4.36
N PHE A 505 16.20 37.69 -3.39
CA PHE A 505 15.00 38.51 -3.58
C PHE A 505 15.16 39.87 -2.93
N THR A 506 15.41 40.91 -3.72
CA THR A 506 15.77 42.27 -3.25
C THR A 506 14.59 43.23 -3.07
N ARG A 507 13.42 42.87 -3.59
CA ARG A 507 12.19 43.66 -3.50
C ARG A 507 11.40 43.31 -2.22
N PRO A 508 10.55 44.21 -1.71
CA PRO A 508 9.59 43.84 -0.67
C PRO A 508 8.65 42.75 -1.14
N TRP A 509 8.45 41.71 -0.33
CA TRP A 509 7.47 40.67 -0.64
C TRP A 509 6.06 41.23 -0.44
N PRO A 510 5.15 41.18 -1.43
CA PRO A 510 3.82 41.73 -1.30
C PRO A 510 2.97 40.95 -0.30
N ALA A 511 2.10 41.65 0.41
CA ALA A 511 1.10 40.98 1.25
C ALA A 511 0.02 40.33 0.38
N MET A 512 -0.51 39.19 0.84
CA MET A 512 -1.71 38.62 0.24
C MET A 512 -2.92 39.50 0.52
N ILE A 513 -3.86 39.50 -0.44
CA ILE A 513 -5.14 40.20 -0.29
C ILE A 513 -6.04 39.35 0.62
N GLU A 514 -6.32 39.88 1.79
CA GLU A 514 -7.25 39.30 2.74
C GLU A 514 -8.16 40.35 3.33
N MET A 515 -9.42 40.01 3.57
CA MET A 515 -10.35 40.86 4.29
C MET A 515 -10.02 40.89 5.78
N ASP A 516 -10.07 42.05 6.41
CA ASP A 516 -9.84 42.18 7.85
C ASP A 516 -10.89 41.44 8.68
N ARG A 517 -10.49 41.03 9.89
CA ARG A 517 -11.32 40.21 10.79
C ARG A 517 -12.65 40.86 11.14
N THR A 518 -12.65 42.21 11.28
CA THR A 518 -13.86 42.95 11.66
C THR A 518 -14.89 42.93 10.55
N THR A 519 -14.45 43.07 9.30
CA THR A 519 -15.32 43.00 8.12
C THR A 519 -15.83 41.59 7.90
N LYS A 520 -14.96 40.55 8.05
CA LYS A 520 -15.38 39.14 8.01
C LYS A 520 -16.51 38.88 9.02
N ALA A 521 -16.32 39.27 10.29
CA ALA A 521 -17.33 39.06 11.33
C ALA A 521 -18.65 39.80 11.06
N LYS A 522 -18.60 41.01 10.49
CA LYS A 522 -19.82 41.74 10.10
C LYS A 522 -20.58 41.04 8.98
N VAL A 523 -19.88 40.50 8.00
CA VAL A 523 -20.49 39.76 6.89
C VAL A 523 -21.06 38.45 7.38
N ASP A 524 -20.33 37.72 8.23
CA ASP A 524 -20.80 36.44 8.83
C ASP A 524 -22.12 36.64 9.59
N ALA A 525 -22.22 37.74 10.33
CA ALA A 525 -23.45 38.06 11.11
C ALA A 525 -24.70 38.31 10.25
N ILE A 526 -24.52 38.65 8.98
CA ILE A 526 -25.64 38.93 8.05
C ILE A 526 -25.75 37.85 6.94
N TRP A 527 -24.81 36.90 6.84
CA TRP A 527 -24.68 35.97 5.74
C TRP A 527 -25.98 35.21 5.44
N THR A 528 -26.59 34.62 6.48
CA THR A 528 -27.87 33.92 6.37
C THR A 528 -29.03 34.82 5.91
N LYS A 529 -28.98 36.12 6.28
CA LYS A 529 -30.01 37.09 5.87
C LYS A 529 -29.89 37.50 4.41
N LEU A 530 -28.72 37.29 3.80
CA LEU A 530 -28.49 37.59 2.38
C LEU A 530 -29.09 36.49 1.47
N GLY A 531 -29.50 35.35 2.03
CA GLY A 531 -30.07 34.24 1.26
C GLY A 531 -29.03 33.54 0.38
N LEU A 532 -27.74 33.63 0.75
CA LEU A 532 -26.59 33.01 0.07
C LEU A 532 -26.13 31.76 0.77
#